data_6a6bd1eaab280cbfd52f6b7d609c84be
#
_entry.id   6a6bd1eaab280cbfd52f6b7d609c84be
#
_cell.length_a   1.000
_cell.length_b   1.000
_cell.length_c   1.000
_cell.angle_alpha   90.00
_cell.angle_beta   90.00
_cell.angle_gamma   90.00
#
_symmetry.space_group_name_H-M   'P 1'
#
loop_
_entity.id
_entity.type
_entity.pdbx_description
1 polymer ?
#
loop_
_entity_poly.entity_id
_entity_poly.type
_entity_poly.pdbx_seq_one_letter_code
_entity_poly.pdbx_strand_id
1 'polypeptide(L)'
;MLTKKKELYNRRRQRSETDRILQKQRAFFAEGKTYEIRFRKAALKRLEASILAHEKEVCQALTEDLGKSETEGYMCEVGLTLAEIRGLYRNVKAYSKTKRVPVSMANFPAKGYLVQEPYGVTLVMSPWNYPFQLLFAPLAGALAAGNCVVLKPSPRTPAVNEVMRKLISEVFAPEYVSFLEGGAETARALLQQRLDYIFFTGSPALGREVMTAAAARLIPLTLELGGKSPCVVDRTADVKIAARRIAWGKFLNAGQTCVAPDYLFVQESVKEPLLREIERCIYRQFGADPLKN
;
A
#
# COMPACT_ATOMS: atom_id res chain seq x y z
N MET A 1 19.30 15.91 30.81
CA MET A 1 18.27 16.99 30.74
C MET A 1 18.14 17.60 29.34
N LEU A 2 19.23 17.88 28.63
CA LEU A 2 19.25 18.45 27.28
C LEU A 2 18.57 17.54 26.22
N THR A 3 18.75 16.22 26.29
CA THR A 3 18.16 15.24 25.33
C THR A 3 16.63 15.23 25.40
N LYS A 4 16.04 15.21 26.60
CA LYS A 4 14.57 15.28 26.79
C LYS A 4 13.95 16.60 26.29
N LYS A 5 14.64 17.73 26.45
CA LYS A 5 14.18 19.02 25.92
C LYS A 5 14.21 19.05 24.39
N LYS A 6 15.24 18.49 23.77
CA LYS A 6 15.38 18.37 22.31
C LYS A 6 14.31 17.45 21.71
N GLU A 7 14.02 16.32 22.36
CA GLU A 7 12.92 15.42 21.98
C GLU A 7 11.55 16.09 22.08
N LEU A 8 11.29 16.81 23.18
CA LEU A 8 10.03 17.52 23.36
C LEU A 8 9.84 18.64 22.33
N TYR A 9 10.91 19.37 22.01
CA TYR A 9 10.92 20.39 20.96
C TYR A 9 10.62 19.76 19.58
N ASN A 10 11.27 18.66 19.22
CA ASN A 10 11.05 17.96 17.96
C ASN A 10 9.62 17.45 17.84
N ARG A 11 9.06 16.87 18.91
CA ARG A 11 7.64 16.42 18.95
C ARG A 11 6.66 17.55 18.72
N ARG A 12 6.89 18.72 19.35
CA ARG A 12 6.04 19.92 19.17
C ARG A 12 6.12 20.44 17.73
N ARG A 13 7.32 20.48 17.15
CA ARG A 13 7.54 20.92 15.77
C ARG A 13 6.85 19.99 14.76
N GLN A 14 7.03 18.68 14.89
CA GLN A 14 6.38 17.69 14.03
C GLN A 14 4.85 17.75 14.13
N ARG A 15 4.32 17.88 15.33
CA ARG A 15 2.88 18.04 15.53
C ARG A 15 2.35 19.31 14.85
N SER A 16 3.03 20.43 14.98
CA SER A 16 2.68 21.69 14.32
C SER A 16 2.72 21.59 12.79
N GLU A 17 3.67 20.84 12.23
CA GLU A 17 3.78 20.62 10.79
C GLU A 17 2.65 19.71 10.26
N THR A 18 2.39 18.60 10.94
CA THR A 18 1.27 17.70 10.59
C THR A 18 -0.08 18.39 10.68
N ASP A 19 -0.31 19.19 11.75
CA ASP A 19 -1.54 19.99 11.93
C ASP A 19 -1.74 20.94 10.74
N ARG A 20 -0.69 21.65 10.32
CA ARG A 20 -0.75 22.61 9.20
C ARG A 20 -1.07 21.94 7.87
N ILE A 21 -0.46 20.78 7.59
CA ILE A 21 -0.72 20.01 6.37
C ILE A 21 -2.18 19.56 6.33
N LEU A 22 -2.67 18.96 7.41
CA LEU A 22 -4.03 18.46 7.47
C LEU A 22 -5.09 19.59 7.39
N GLN A 23 -4.82 20.76 7.98
CA GLN A 23 -5.69 21.92 7.82
C GLN A 23 -5.78 22.36 6.36
N LYS A 24 -4.66 22.42 5.62
CA LYS A 24 -4.64 22.74 4.19
C LYS A 24 -5.40 21.69 3.37
N GLN A 25 -5.20 20.40 3.66
CA GLN A 25 -5.92 19.33 2.97
C GLN A 25 -7.43 19.38 3.23
N ARG A 26 -7.85 19.71 4.45
CA ARG A 26 -9.28 19.90 4.74
C ARG A 26 -9.88 21.10 4.01
N ALA A 27 -9.15 22.20 3.95
CA ALA A 27 -9.59 23.36 3.18
C ALA A 27 -9.73 23.02 1.69
N PHE A 28 -8.72 22.35 1.11
CA PHE A 28 -8.76 21.92 -0.28
C PHE A 28 -9.90 20.92 -0.57
N PHE A 29 -10.12 19.95 0.33
CA PHE A 29 -11.22 19.00 0.20
C PHE A 29 -12.60 19.72 0.25
N ALA A 30 -12.75 20.71 1.12
CA ALA A 30 -13.98 21.50 1.26
C ALA A 30 -14.32 22.32 0.01
N GLU A 31 -13.36 22.60 -0.89
CA GLU A 31 -13.61 23.22 -2.18
C GLU A 31 -14.43 22.32 -3.14
N GLY A 32 -14.54 21.03 -2.86
CA GLY A 32 -15.33 20.06 -3.64
C GLY A 32 -14.71 19.60 -4.96
N LYS A 33 -13.54 20.11 -5.35
CA LYS A 33 -12.86 19.75 -6.62
C LYS A 33 -12.60 18.25 -6.75
N THR A 34 -12.30 17.57 -5.64
CA THR A 34 -12.00 16.13 -5.61
C THR A 34 -13.22 15.26 -5.91
N TYR A 35 -14.44 15.78 -5.81
CA TYR A 35 -15.66 15.06 -6.18
C TYR A 35 -15.80 14.90 -7.69
N GLU A 36 -15.17 15.75 -8.49
CA GLU A 36 -15.26 15.69 -9.94
C GLU A 36 -14.49 14.50 -10.53
N ILE A 37 -15.18 13.68 -11.32
CA ILE A 37 -14.55 12.50 -11.98
C ILE A 37 -13.42 12.92 -12.91
N ARG A 38 -13.52 14.07 -13.57
CA ARG A 38 -12.45 14.59 -14.45
C ARG A 38 -11.19 14.90 -13.65
N PHE A 39 -11.32 15.52 -12.48
CA PHE A 39 -10.21 15.82 -11.59
C PHE A 39 -9.51 14.54 -11.14
N ARG A 40 -10.27 13.52 -10.67
CA ARG A 40 -9.73 12.22 -10.23
C ARG A 40 -8.99 11.50 -11.36
N LYS A 41 -9.58 11.48 -12.57
CA LYS A 41 -8.93 10.91 -13.76
C LYS A 41 -7.64 11.62 -14.13
N ALA A 42 -7.63 12.95 -14.11
CA ALA A 42 -6.44 13.75 -14.38
C ALA A 42 -5.33 13.47 -13.34
N ALA A 43 -5.67 13.32 -12.07
CA ALA A 43 -4.74 12.96 -10.99
C ALA A 43 -4.09 11.59 -11.24
N LEU A 44 -4.90 10.55 -11.53
CA LEU A 44 -4.42 9.21 -11.85
C LEU A 44 -3.52 9.20 -13.09
N LYS A 45 -3.88 9.94 -14.13
CA LYS A 45 -3.06 10.00 -15.36
C LYS A 45 -1.72 10.70 -15.15
N ARG A 46 -1.68 11.78 -14.35
CA ARG A 46 -0.42 12.45 -13.99
C ARG A 46 0.46 11.54 -13.15
N LEU A 47 -0.11 10.80 -12.19
CA LEU A 47 0.62 9.83 -11.39
C LEU A 47 1.21 8.72 -12.27
N GLU A 48 0.44 8.15 -13.20
CA GLU A 48 0.92 7.16 -14.17
C GLU A 48 2.09 7.68 -14.99
N ALA A 49 1.97 8.89 -15.54
CA ALA A 49 3.01 9.50 -16.37
C ALA A 49 4.31 9.74 -15.59
N SER A 50 4.22 10.20 -14.33
CA SER A 50 5.38 10.42 -13.49
C SER A 50 6.07 9.10 -13.12
N ILE A 51 5.31 8.04 -12.80
CA ILE A 51 5.88 6.71 -12.53
C ILE A 51 6.62 6.18 -13.76
N LEU A 52 6.05 6.30 -14.96
CA LEU A 52 6.69 5.85 -16.18
C LEU A 52 7.98 6.64 -16.50
N ALA A 53 7.99 7.94 -16.23
CA ALA A 53 9.17 8.78 -16.44
C ALA A 53 10.34 8.43 -15.50
N HIS A 54 10.04 7.90 -14.29
CA HIS A 54 11.02 7.58 -13.25
C HIS A 54 11.17 6.06 -12.98
N GLU A 55 10.66 5.22 -13.87
CA GLU A 55 10.66 3.75 -13.69
C GLU A 55 12.04 3.19 -13.33
N LYS A 56 13.07 3.62 -14.06
CA LYS A 56 14.45 3.19 -13.83
C LYS A 56 14.98 3.64 -12.47
N GLU A 57 14.68 4.89 -12.07
CA GLU A 57 15.10 5.42 -10.76
C GLU A 57 14.46 4.63 -9.63
N VAL A 58 13.17 4.26 -9.77
CA VAL A 58 12.46 3.43 -8.79
C VAL A 58 13.10 2.04 -8.69
N CYS A 59 13.34 1.37 -9.82
CA CYS A 59 13.96 0.04 -9.83
C CYS A 59 15.37 0.09 -9.23
N GLN A 60 16.16 1.11 -9.54
CA GLN A 60 17.50 1.30 -8.98
C GLN A 60 17.48 1.52 -7.47
N ALA A 61 16.56 2.35 -6.97
CA ALA A 61 16.38 2.55 -5.53
C ALA A 61 15.92 1.28 -4.80
N LEU A 62 15.07 0.46 -5.44
CA LEU A 62 14.67 -0.86 -4.92
C LEU A 62 15.85 -1.84 -4.85
N THR A 63 16.78 -1.76 -5.80
CA THR A 63 18.03 -2.54 -5.77
C THR A 63 18.91 -2.07 -4.61
N GLU A 64 19.05 -0.77 -4.41
CA GLU A 64 19.87 -0.19 -3.33
C GLU A 64 19.34 -0.56 -1.94
N ASP A 65 18.05 -0.38 -1.69
CA ASP A 65 17.47 -0.61 -0.36
C ASP A 65 17.21 -2.09 -0.05
N LEU A 66 16.88 -2.92 -1.05
CA LEU A 66 16.33 -4.28 -0.85
C LEU A 66 17.05 -5.37 -1.65
N GLY A 67 18.02 -5.03 -2.49
CA GLY A 67 18.71 -5.99 -3.35
C GLY A 67 17.84 -6.60 -4.46
N LYS A 68 16.69 -6.01 -4.77
CA LYS A 68 15.81 -6.48 -5.86
C LYS A 68 16.49 -6.28 -7.21
N SER A 69 16.43 -7.30 -8.08
CA SER A 69 16.80 -7.11 -9.48
C SER A 69 15.84 -6.12 -10.17
N GLU A 70 16.28 -5.49 -11.25
CA GLU A 70 15.44 -4.58 -12.04
C GLU A 70 14.13 -5.26 -12.48
N THR A 71 14.22 -6.52 -12.92
CA THR A 71 13.04 -7.33 -13.31
C THR A 71 12.08 -7.55 -12.15
N GLU A 72 12.59 -7.88 -10.97
CA GLU A 72 11.77 -8.09 -9.78
C GLU A 72 11.15 -6.78 -9.29
N GLY A 73 11.93 -5.69 -9.26
CA GLY A 73 11.45 -4.35 -8.93
C GLY A 73 10.31 -3.90 -9.84
N TYR A 74 10.47 -4.09 -11.15
CA TYR A 74 9.40 -3.79 -12.11
C TYR A 74 8.18 -4.70 -11.91
N MET A 75 8.39 -6.02 -11.90
CA MET A 75 7.29 -6.99 -11.86
C MET A 75 6.44 -6.89 -10.59
N CYS A 76 7.09 -6.71 -9.43
CA CYS A 76 6.42 -6.77 -8.13
C CYS A 76 5.96 -5.42 -7.61
N GLU A 77 6.52 -4.32 -8.12
CA GLU A 77 6.23 -2.98 -7.59
C GLU A 77 5.72 -2.04 -8.67
N VAL A 78 6.53 -1.67 -9.64
CA VAL A 78 6.16 -0.66 -10.65
C VAL A 78 5.01 -1.15 -11.54
N GLY A 79 5.16 -2.33 -12.13
CA GLY A 79 4.18 -2.90 -13.06
C GLY A 79 2.82 -3.14 -12.44
N LEU A 80 2.78 -3.67 -11.19
CA LEU A 80 1.52 -3.86 -10.45
C LEU A 80 0.86 -2.52 -10.12
N THR A 81 1.63 -1.53 -9.71
CA THR A 81 1.12 -0.18 -9.42
C THR A 81 0.53 0.47 -10.66
N LEU A 82 1.22 0.39 -11.81
CA LEU A 82 0.71 0.91 -13.09
C LEU A 82 -0.57 0.19 -13.54
N ALA A 83 -0.65 -1.14 -13.35
CA ALA A 83 -1.84 -1.92 -13.67
C ALA A 83 -3.04 -1.47 -12.83
N GLU A 84 -2.84 -1.24 -11.52
CA GLU A 84 -3.87 -0.75 -10.61
C GLU A 84 -4.35 0.66 -11.01
N ILE A 85 -3.44 1.60 -11.24
CA ILE A 85 -3.77 2.96 -11.68
C ILE A 85 -4.59 2.94 -12.96
N ARG A 86 -4.21 2.13 -13.95
CA ARG A 86 -4.94 1.97 -15.22
C ARG A 86 -6.31 1.36 -15.04
N GLY A 87 -6.43 0.37 -14.13
CA GLY A 87 -7.70 -0.24 -13.74
C GLY A 87 -8.65 0.78 -13.14
N LEU A 88 -8.18 1.55 -12.16
CA LEU A 88 -8.93 2.61 -11.51
C LEU A 88 -9.33 3.74 -12.49
N TYR A 89 -8.39 4.20 -13.33
CA TYR A 89 -8.67 5.22 -14.36
C TYR A 89 -9.81 4.83 -15.29
N ARG A 90 -9.85 3.57 -15.72
CA ARG A 90 -10.92 3.06 -16.59
C ARG A 90 -12.25 3.00 -15.89
N ASN A 91 -12.27 2.61 -14.61
CA ASN A 91 -13.47 2.24 -13.88
C ASN A 91 -14.00 3.32 -12.92
N VAL A 92 -13.27 4.42 -12.66
CA VAL A 92 -13.67 5.44 -11.66
C VAL A 92 -15.09 5.97 -11.88
N LYS A 93 -15.52 6.15 -13.12
CA LYS A 93 -16.90 6.60 -13.45
C LYS A 93 -17.95 5.56 -13.03
N ALA A 94 -17.67 4.28 -13.27
CA ALA A 94 -18.56 3.19 -12.91
C ALA A 94 -18.66 3.02 -11.39
N TYR A 95 -17.53 3.12 -10.69
CA TYR A 95 -17.47 3.03 -9.23
C TYR A 95 -18.18 4.21 -8.53
N SER A 96 -18.17 5.40 -9.13
CA SER A 96 -18.82 6.60 -8.59
C SER A 96 -20.30 6.73 -8.95
N LYS A 97 -20.88 5.75 -9.67
CA LYS A 97 -22.27 5.84 -10.13
C LYS A 97 -23.25 5.64 -8.98
N THR A 98 -24.15 6.59 -8.81
CA THR A 98 -25.31 6.45 -7.92
C THR A 98 -26.16 5.25 -8.33
N LYS A 99 -26.50 4.39 -7.37
CA LYS A 99 -27.33 3.21 -7.57
C LYS A 99 -28.71 3.42 -6.95
N ARG A 100 -29.77 3.13 -7.70
CA ARG A 100 -31.12 3.09 -7.15
C ARG A 100 -31.27 1.80 -6.33
N VAL A 101 -31.87 1.90 -5.15
CA VAL A 101 -32.15 0.78 -4.26
C VAL A 101 -33.64 0.66 -3.99
N PRO A 102 -34.18 -0.55 -3.74
CA PRO A 102 -35.58 -0.72 -3.40
C PRO A 102 -35.90 -0.04 -2.07
N VAL A 103 -37.11 0.46 -1.94
CA VAL A 103 -37.65 1.11 -0.74
C VAL A 103 -38.90 0.34 -0.31
N SER A 104 -39.12 0.18 0.99
CA SER A 104 -40.33 -0.44 1.53
C SER A 104 -41.57 0.28 1.10
N MET A 105 -42.63 -0.48 0.85
CA MET A 105 -43.96 0.09 0.54
C MET A 105 -44.51 1.06 1.60
N ALA A 106 -44.09 0.88 2.85
CA ALA A 106 -44.41 1.79 3.95
C ALA A 106 -43.91 3.24 3.71
N ASN A 107 -42.91 3.41 2.85
CA ASN A 107 -42.34 4.72 2.51
C ASN A 107 -42.78 5.23 1.12
N PHE A 108 -43.80 4.60 0.51
CA PHE A 108 -44.34 5.07 -0.76
C PHE A 108 -44.84 6.52 -0.63
N PRO A 109 -44.52 7.42 -1.59
CA PRO A 109 -43.86 7.21 -2.90
C PRO A 109 -42.34 7.52 -2.93
N ALA A 110 -41.59 7.27 -1.85
CA ALA A 110 -40.17 7.58 -1.74
C ALA A 110 -39.31 6.77 -2.75
N LYS A 111 -38.16 7.33 -3.09
CA LYS A 111 -37.12 6.69 -3.93
C LYS A 111 -35.82 6.59 -3.14
N GLY A 112 -35.19 5.42 -3.14
CA GLY A 112 -33.93 5.19 -2.45
C GLY A 112 -32.71 5.22 -3.41
N TYR A 113 -31.62 5.80 -2.96
CA TYR A 113 -30.36 5.86 -3.69
C TYR A 113 -29.17 5.56 -2.79
N LEU A 114 -28.19 4.84 -3.33
CA LEU A 114 -26.88 4.66 -2.74
C LEU A 114 -25.90 5.55 -3.49
N VAL A 115 -25.31 6.50 -2.78
CA VAL A 115 -24.32 7.45 -3.32
C VAL A 115 -22.96 7.12 -2.73
N GLN A 116 -21.93 7.05 -3.56
CA GLN A 116 -20.55 6.86 -3.13
C GLN A 116 -19.89 8.22 -2.91
N GLU A 117 -19.42 8.47 -1.71
CA GLU A 117 -18.75 9.71 -1.35
C GLU A 117 -17.33 9.46 -0.84
N PRO A 118 -16.35 10.38 -1.08
CA PRO A 118 -15.04 10.31 -0.47
C PRO A 118 -15.12 10.51 1.05
N TYR A 119 -14.22 9.85 1.77
CA TYR A 119 -14.10 10.05 3.23
C TYR A 119 -13.62 11.46 3.61
N GLY A 120 -12.68 12.02 2.86
CA GLY A 120 -12.06 13.29 3.17
C GLY A 120 -10.54 13.25 3.13
N VAL A 121 -9.89 13.48 4.26
CA VAL A 121 -8.43 13.41 4.42
C VAL A 121 -8.04 12.03 4.94
N THR A 122 -7.33 11.27 4.11
CA THR A 122 -6.94 9.88 4.38
C THR A 122 -5.44 9.77 4.66
N LEU A 123 -5.06 8.85 5.54
CA LEU A 123 -3.67 8.49 5.82
C LEU A 123 -3.38 7.12 5.20
N VAL A 124 -2.32 7.02 4.40
CA VAL A 124 -1.78 5.76 3.89
C VAL A 124 -0.41 5.52 4.52
N MET A 125 -0.27 4.40 5.23
CA MET A 125 0.98 3.99 5.86
C MET A 125 1.46 2.68 5.24
N SER A 126 2.69 2.65 4.70
CA SER A 126 3.25 1.47 4.05
C SER A 126 4.44 0.87 4.79
N PRO A 127 4.67 -0.45 4.63
CA PRO A 127 5.84 -1.16 5.15
C PRO A 127 7.05 -0.97 4.22
N TRP A 128 8.10 -1.74 4.51
CA TRP A 128 9.39 -1.67 3.81
C TRP A 128 9.60 -2.75 2.74
N ASN A 129 8.82 -3.85 2.77
CA ASN A 129 9.08 -5.03 1.93
C ASN A 129 8.64 -4.87 0.46
N TYR A 130 7.60 -4.10 0.20
CA TYR A 130 7.16 -3.61 -1.10
C TYR A 130 6.84 -2.12 -0.96
N PRO A 131 7.87 -1.27 -0.74
CA PRO A 131 7.66 0.12 -0.30
C PRO A 131 6.93 0.96 -1.33
N PHE A 132 7.20 0.74 -2.62
CA PHE A 132 6.58 1.49 -3.71
C PHE A 132 5.14 1.04 -3.95
N GLN A 133 4.92 -0.25 -4.19
CA GLN A 133 3.62 -0.79 -4.52
C GLN A 133 2.61 -0.61 -3.38
N LEU A 134 3.01 -0.92 -2.13
CA LEU A 134 2.11 -0.83 -0.98
C LEU A 134 1.83 0.61 -0.50
N LEU A 135 2.52 1.61 -1.04
CA LEU A 135 2.18 3.01 -0.84
C LEU A 135 1.35 3.58 -1.99
N PHE A 136 1.75 3.31 -3.25
CA PHE A 136 1.16 3.93 -4.42
C PHE A 136 -0.16 3.28 -4.90
N ALA A 137 -0.35 1.98 -4.69
CA ALA A 137 -1.63 1.34 -5.02
C ALA A 137 -2.78 1.84 -4.11
N PRO A 138 -2.64 1.91 -2.76
CA PRO A 138 -3.64 2.56 -1.92
C PRO A 138 -3.79 4.07 -2.19
N LEU A 139 -2.71 4.79 -2.52
CA LEU A 139 -2.79 6.18 -2.97
C LEU A 139 -3.70 6.30 -4.20
N ALA A 140 -3.48 5.47 -5.22
CA ALA A 140 -4.30 5.49 -6.43
C ALA A 140 -5.78 5.23 -6.12
N GLY A 141 -6.07 4.28 -5.23
CA GLY A 141 -7.43 4.00 -4.73
C GLY A 141 -8.05 5.20 -4.03
N ALA A 142 -7.31 5.87 -3.14
CA ALA A 142 -7.76 7.05 -2.43
C ALA A 142 -8.05 8.23 -3.38
N LEU A 143 -7.18 8.46 -4.39
CA LEU A 143 -7.38 9.48 -5.41
C LEU A 143 -8.59 9.17 -6.31
N ALA A 144 -8.77 7.91 -6.71
CA ALA A 144 -9.92 7.47 -7.47
C ALA A 144 -11.24 7.66 -6.70
N ALA A 145 -11.21 7.46 -5.39
CA ALA A 145 -12.35 7.71 -4.51
C ALA A 145 -12.62 9.21 -4.28
N GLY A 146 -11.65 10.09 -4.53
CA GLY A 146 -11.80 11.56 -4.39
C GLY A 146 -11.31 12.09 -3.04
N ASN A 147 -10.41 11.40 -2.37
CA ASN A 147 -9.84 11.83 -1.10
C ASN A 147 -8.59 12.71 -1.28
N CYS A 148 -8.28 13.54 -0.28
CA CYS A 148 -6.95 14.06 -0.05
C CYS A 148 -6.13 13.02 0.73
N VAL A 149 -4.81 12.96 0.51
CA VAL A 149 -3.99 11.86 1.03
C VAL A 149 -2.73 12.36 1.72
N VAL A 150 -2.48 11.84 2.91
CA VAL A 150 -1.19 11.92 3.58
C VAL A 150 -0.49 10.57 3.42
N LEU A 151 0.69 10.56 2.85
CA LEU A 151 1.53 9.37 2.66
C LEU A 151 2.59 9.32 3.76
N LYS A 152 2.71 8.16 4.40
CA LYS A 152 3.72 7.89 5.43
C LYS A 152 4.42 6.57 5.14
N PRO A 153 5.54 6.58 4.40
CA PRO A 153 6.32 5.38 4.11
C PRO A 153 7.08 4.86 5.33
N SER A 154 7.59 3.64 5.22
CA SER A 154 8.56 3.10 6.17
C SER A 154 9.88 3.87 6.10
N PRO A 155 10.56 4.16 7.22
CA PRO A 155 11.88 4.77 7.19
C PRO A 155 13.02 3.79 6.85
N ARG A 156 12.70 2.51 6.58
CA ARG A 156 13.70 1.47 6.32
C ARG A 156 14.15 1.38 4.86
N THR A 157 13.53 2.16 3.97
CA THR A 157 13.83 2.18 2.54
C THR A 157 14.08 3.62 2.10
N PRO A 158 15.21 4.23 2.52
CA PRO A 158 15.46 5.65 2.32
C PRO A 158 15.65 6.03 0.85
N ALA A 159 16.33 5.20 0.02
CA ALA A 159 16.52 5.47 -1.40
C ALA A 159 15.16 5.47 -2.15
N VAL A 160 14.31 4.47 -1.89
CA VAL A 160 12.96 4.41 -2.46
C VAL A 160 12.11 5.59 -2.00
N ASN A 161 12.21 5.98 -0.72
CA ASN A 161 11.47 7.12 -0.17
C ASN A 161 11.85 8.42 -0.87
N GLU A 162 13.12 8.65 -1.17
CA GLU A 162 13.58 9.85 -1.88
C GLU A 162 12.95 9.94 -3.28
N VAL A 163 12.97 8.85 -4.03
CA VAL A 163 12.34 8.79 -5.36
C VAL A 163 10.83 8.98 -5.25
N MET A 164 10.16 8.31 -4.32
CA MET A 164 8.72 8.48 -4.11
C MET A 164 8.34 9.92 -3.74
N ARG A 165 9.11 10.57 -2.87
CA ARG A 165 8.91 11.97 -2.50
C ARG A 165 9.04 12.90 -3.71
N LYS A 166 10.06 12.69 -4.56
CA LYS A 166 10.25 13.41 -5.82
C LYS A 166 9.03 13.27 -6.72
N LEU A 167 8.61 12.03 -7.00
CA LEU A 167 7.43 11.72 -7.81
C LEU A 167 6.16 12.44 -7.33
N ILE A 168 5.91 12.42 -6.04
CA ILE A 168 4.71 13.04 -5.45
C ILE A 168 4.80 14.56 -5.55
N SER A 169 5.95 15.16 -5.24
CA SER A 169 6.12 16.63 -5.27
C SER A 169 6.05 17.23 -6.67
N GLU A 170 6.41 16.48 -7.72
CA GLU A 170 6.29 16.90 -9.12
C GLU A 170 4.84 16.92 -9.61
N VAL A 171 4.00 16.04 -9.06
CA VAL A 171 2.64 15.79 -9.57
C VAL A 171 1.57 16.48 -8.78
N PHE A 172 1.74 16.57 -7.45
CA PHE A 172 0.68 17.01 -6.55
C PHE A 172 1.12 18.17 -5.63
N ALA A 173 0.23 19.11 -5.45
CA ALA A 173 0.37 20.10 -4.40
C ALA A 173 0.14 19.47 -3.01
N PRO A 174 0.85 19.91 -1.95
CA PRO A 174 0.77 19.30 -0.61
C PRO A 174 -0.62 19.31 0.02
N GLU A 175 -1.47 20.26 -0.38
CA GLU A 175 -2.88 20.33 0.05
C GLU A 175 -3.76 19.24 -0.55
N TYR A 176 -3.28 18.52 -1.58
CA TYR A 176 -3.97 17.38 -2.16
C TYR A 176 -3.30 16.06 -1.77
N VAL A 177 -1.99 15.93 -1.99
CA VAL A 177 -1.21 14.76 -1.57
C VAL A 177 0.06 15.23 -0.87
N SER A 178 0.24 14.85 0.38
CA SER A 178 1.44 15.14 1.18
C SER A 178 2.24 13.87 1.42
N PHE A 179 3.57 13.99 1.40
CA PHE A 179 4.50 12.91 1.68
C PHE A 179 5.29 13.25 2.94
N LEU A 180 5.11 12.47 4.01
CA LEU A 180 5.71 12.71 5.32
C LEU A 180 6.62 11.56 5.73
N GLU A 181 7.90 11.81 5.70
CA GLU A 181 8.92 10.88 6.17
C GLU A 181 9.05 10.91 7.70
N GLY A 182 9.62 9.88 8.25
CA GLY A 182 9.94 9.80 9.67
C GLY A 182 9.62 8.44 10.29
N GLY A 183 10.03 8.29 11.54
CA GLY A 183 9.89 7.07 12.31
C GLY A 183 8.56 6.97 13.08
N ALA A 184 8.62 6.25 14.20
CA ALA A 184 7.47 6.00 15.06
C ALA A 184 6.85 7.30 15.64
N GLU A 185 7.66 8.33 15.88
CA GLU A 185 7.15 9.60 16.41
C GLU A 185 6.25 10.32 15.40
N THR A 186 6.66 10.36 14.12
CA THR A 186 5.84 10.91 13.03
C THR A 186 4.54 10.13 12.87
N ALA A 187 4.61 8.79 12.92
CA ALA A 187 3.44 7.94 12.86
C ALA A 187 2.45 8.24 14.00
N ARG A 188 2.94 8.31 15.25
CA ARG A 188 2.11 8.66 16.41
C ARG A 188 1.52 10.06 16.31
N ALA A 189 2.30 11.04 15.82
CA ALA A 189 1.80 12.39 15.62
C ALA A 189 0.66 12.45 14.61
N LEU A 190 0.76 11.70 13.49
CA LEU A 190 -0.31 11.57 12.49
C LEU A 190 -1.54 10.87 13.04
N LEU A 191 -1.38 9.78 13.79
CA LEU A 191 -2.50 9.04 14.38
C LEU A 191 -3.24 9.85 15.46
N GLN A 192 -2.66 10.91 15.95
CA GLN A 192 -3.32 11.84 16.88
C GLN A 192 -4.09 12.95 16.17
N GLN A 193 -4.03 13.02 14.86
CA GLN A 193 -4.74 14.01 14.06
C GLN A 193 -6.18 13.62 13.76
N ARG A 194 -6.96 14.61 13.31
CA ARG A 194 -8.30 14.37 12.77
C ARG A 194 -8.18 13.87 11.34
N LEU A 195 -8.17 12.55 11.18
CA LEU A 195 -8.22 11.85 9.91
C LEU A 195 -9.63 11.32 9.67
N ASP A 196 -10.00 11.11 8.41
CA ASP A 196 -11.31 10.59 8.02
C ASP A 196 -11.25 9.11 7.59
N TYR A 197 -10.04 8.60 7.29
CA TYR A 197 -9.77 7.20 7.00
C TYR A 197 -8.29 6.87 7.16
N ILE A 198 -7.97 5.63 7.55
CA ILE A 198 -6.59 5.13 7.62
C ILE A 198 -6.47 3.83 6.84
N PHE A 199 -5.50 3.78 5.91
CA PHE A 199 -5.05 2.55 5.27
C PHE A 199 -3.65 2.22 5.79
N PHE A 200 -3.51 1.10 6.46
CA PHE A 200 -2.26 0.68 7.06
C PHE A 200 -1.86 -0.71 6.56
N THR A 201 -0.62 -0.82 6.09
CA THR A 201 0.02 -2.11 5.81
C THR A 201 1.26 -2.26 6.68
N GLY A 202 1.38 -3.37 7.43
CA GLY A 202 2.53 -3.59 8.29
C GLY A 202 2.40 -4.78 9.24
N SER A 203 3.13 -4.75 10.36
CA SER A 203 3.08 -5.82 11.35
C SER A 203 1.79 -5.82 12.17
N PRO A 204 1.31 -7.00 12.64
CA PRO A 204 0.16 -7.08 13.55
C PRO A 204 0.31 -6.25 14.82
N ALA A 205 1.53 -6.13 15.36
CA ALA A 205 1.79 -5.33 16.54
C ALA A 205 1.50 -3.84 16.30
N LEU A 206 2.05 -3.28 15.22
CA LEU A 206 1.81 -1.88 14.85
C LEU A 206 0.37 -1.66 14.38
N GLY A 207 -0.25 -2.65 13.71
CA GLY A 207 -1.66 -2.60 13.33
C GLY A 207 -2.59 -2.44 14.54
N ARG A 208 -2.30 -3.10 15.67
CA ARG A 208 -3.04 -2.91 16.92
C ARG A 208 -2.91 -1.48 17.47
N GLU A 209 -1.71 -0.88 17.41
CA GLU A 209 -1.51 0.51 17.82
C GLU A 209 -2.33 1.47 16.94
N VAL A 210 -2.30 1.27 15.62
CA VAL A 210 -3.09 2.05 14.65
C VAL A 210 -4.59 1.90 14.92
N MET A 211 -5.08 0.67 15.10
CA MET A 211 -6.47 0.37 15.38
C MET A 211 -6.94 1.03 16.70
N THR A 212 -6.13 0.94 17.76
CA THR A 212 -6.42 1.57 19.04
C THR A 212 -6.54 3.09 18.92
N ALA A 213 -5.62 3.71 18.18
CA ALA A 213 -5.65 5.15 17.94
C ALA A 213 -6.87 5.59 17.11
N ALA A 214 -7.22 4.81 16.08
CA ALA A 214 -8.40 5.04 15.24
C ALA A 214 -9.71 4.86 16.03
N ALA A 215 -9.82 3.80 16.83
CA ALA A 215 -11.00 3.50 17.64
C ALA A 215 -11.36 4.65 18.60
N ALA A 216 -10.37 5.28 19.22
CA ALA A 216 -10.57 6.41 20.12
C ALA A 216 -11.26 7.62 19.46
N ARG A 217 -11.31 7.67 18.12
CA ARG A 217 -11.91 8.76 17.32
C ARG A 217 -12.94 8.28 16.31
N LEU A 218 -13.30 7.00 16.36
CA LEU A 218 -14.22 6.35 15.43
C LEU A 218 -13.79 6.53 13.96
N ILE A 219 -12.47 6.52 13.69
CA ILE A 219 -11.93 6.62 12.33
C ILE A 219 -12.02 5.24 11.68
N PRO A 220 -12.70 5.08 10.55
CA PRO A 220 -12.70 3.84 9.78
C PRO A 220 -11.31 3.55 9.23
N LEU A 221 -10.92 2.27 9.19
CA LEU A 221 -9.60 1.86 8.75
C LEU A 221 -9.61 0.53 8.01
N THR A 222 -8.60 0.34 7.16
CA THR A 222 -8.20 -0.96 6.62
C THR A 222 -6.82 -1.33 7.18
N LEU A 223 -6.69 -2.56 7.64
CA LEU A 223 -5.43 -3.14 8.11
C LEU A 223 -5.04 -4.29 7.18
N GLU A 224 -3.91 -4.14 6.50
CA GLU A 224 -3.23 -5.20 5.78
C GLU A 224 -2.02 -5.66 6.60
N LEU A 225 -2.04 -6.90 7.04
CA LEU A 225 -1.10 -7.40 8.05
C LEU A 225 -0.30 -8.59 7.53
N GLY A 226 0.72 -8.97 8.27
CA GLY A 226 1.48 -10.18 7.99
C GLY A 226 0.64 -11.45 8.14
N GLY A 227 1.05 -12.50 7.45
CA GLY A 227 0.38 -13.78 7.44
C GLY A 227 1.32 -14.94 7.79
N LYS A 228 0.70 -16.08 8.11
CA LYS A 228 1.30 -17.40 8.25
C LYS A 228 0.51 -18.34 7.33
N SER A 229 0.66 -18.14 6.00
CA SER A 229 -0.16 -18.81 4.99
C SER A 229 0.20 -20.28 4.84
N PRO A 230 -0.71 -21.23 5.16
CA PRO A 230 -0.49 -22.65 4.93
C PRO A 230 -0.55 -22.96 3.43
N CYS A 231 0.28 -23.88 2.98
CA CYS A 231 0.18 -24.48 1.66
C CYS A 231 -0.08 -25.98 1.79
N VAL A 232 -1.15 -26.46 1.21
CA VAL A 232 -1.58 -27.88 1.31
C VAL A 232 -1.31 -28.57 -0.02
N VAL A 233 -0.60 -29.69 0.03
CA VAL A 233 -0.29 -30.55 -1.12
C VAL A 233 -0.74 -31.97 -0.84
N ASP A 234 -1.81 -32.40 -1.48
CA ASP A 234 -2.32 -33.76 -1.38
C ASP A 234 -1.82 -34.66 -2.53
N ARG A 235 -2.19 -35.95 -2.48
CA ARG A 235 -1.76 -36.94 -3.47
C ARG A 235 -2.27 -36.68 -4.89
N THR A 236 -3.27 -35.84 -5.07
CA THR A 236 -3.85 -35.53 -6.40
C THR A 236 -3.13 -34.38 -7.09
N ALA A 237 -2.27 -33.67 -6.37
CA ALA A 237 -1.53 -32.54 -6.92
C ALA A 237 -0.48 -33.00 -7.96
N ASP A 238 -0.33 -32.21 -9.03
CA ASP A 238 0.85 -32.31 -9.89
C ASP A 238 2.06 -31.78 -9.13
N VAL A 239 2.94 -32.69 -8.69
CA VAL A 239 4.09 -32.42 -7.85
C VAL A 239 5.06 -31.40 -8.48
N LYS A 240 5.26 -31.47 -9.84
CA LYS A 240 6.16 -30.55 -10.54
C LYS A 240 5.60 -29.13 -10.60
N ILE A 241 4.30 -29.01 -10.84
CA ILE A 241 3.61 -27.70 -10.85
C ILE A 241 3.57 -27.14 -9.45
N ALA A 242 3.21 -27.95 -8.46
CA ALA A 242 3.17 -27.55 -7.05
C ALA A 242 4.54 -27.04 -6.59
N ALA A 243 5.62 -27.79 -6.81
CA ALA A 243 6.98 -27.42 -6.46
C ALA A 243 7.41 -26.08 -7.09
N ARG A 244 7.11 -25.88 -8.38
CA ARG A 244 7.44 -24.63 -9.08
C ARG A 244 6.72 -23.42 -8.49
N ARG A 245 5.43 -23.57 -8.21
CA ARG A 245 4.61 -22.48 -7.60
C ARG A 245 5.03 -22.19 -6.17
N ILE A 246 5.35 -23.22 -5.39
CA ILE A 246 5.83 -23.06 -4.00
C ILE A 246 7.18 -22.36 -3.98
N ALA A 247 8.16 -22.83 -4.78
CA ALA A 247 9.47 -22.22 -4.86
C ALA A 247 9.38 -20.74 -5.29
N TRP A 248 8.63 -20.46 -6.36
CA TRP A 248 8.44 -19.08 -6.81
C TRP A 248 7.75 -18.21 -5.75
N GLY A 249 6.64 -18.66 -5.18
CA GLY A 249 5.88 -17.87 -4.20
C GLY A 249 6.60 -17.69 -2.87
N LYS A 250 7.50 -18.64 -2.51
CA LYS A 250 8.27 -18.53 -1.26
C LYS A 250 9.51 -17.67 -1.41
N PHE A 251 10.21 -17.72 -2.54
CA PHE A 251 11.50 -17.04 -2.69
C PHE A 251 11.40 -15.67 -3.36
N LEU A 252 10.26 -15.32 -3.96
CA LEU A 252 10.00 -13.96 -4.41
C LEU A 252 10.19 -12.98 -3.25
N ASN A 253 10.91 -11.89 -3.49
CA ASN A 253 11.26 -10.88 -2.47
C ASN A 253 11.95 -11.51 -1.23
N ALA A 254 12.78 -12.55 -1.44
CA ALA A 254 13.44 -13.33 -0.37
C ALA A 254 12.44 -13.86 0.68
N GLY A 255 11.19 -14.14 0.30
CA GLY A 255 10.13 -14.62 1.18
C GLY A 255 9.48 -13.57 2.07
N GLN A 256 9.85 -12.29 1.91
CA GLN A 256 9.37 -11.17 2.71
C GLN A 256 8.00 -10.67 2.22
N THR A 257 7.05 -11.60 2.10
CA THR A 257 5.71 -11.36 1.52
C THR A 257 4.63 -11.88 2.46
N CYS A 258 3.64 -11.06 2.74
CA CYS A 258 2.54 -11.38 3.67
C CYS A 258 1.73 -12.61 3.24
N VAL A 259 1.63 -12.89 1.95
CA VAL A 259 0.89 -14.01 1.35
C VAL A 259 1.80 -15.16 0.89
N ALA A 260 3.12 -15.12 1.16
CA ALA A 260 4.02 -16.21 0.80
C ALA A 260 3.63 -17.52 1.50
N PRO A 261 3.81 -18.68 0.87
CA PRO A 261 3.73 -19.95 1.55
C PRO A 261 4.70 -19.97 2.74
N ASP A 262 4.17 -20.11 3.96
CA ASP A 262 5.00 -20.07 5.18
C ASP A 262 5.37 -21.47 5.65
N TYR A 263 4.43 -22.40 5.58
CA TYR A 263 4.62 -23.80 5.90
C TYR A 263 3.77 -24.70 5.01
N LEU A 264 4.24 -25.97 4.85
CA LEU A 264 3.62 -26.93 3.97
C LEU A 264 2.98 -28.07 4.79
N PHE A 265 1.71 -28.35 4.52
CA PHE A 265 1.08 -29.61 4.84
C PHE A 265 1.13 -30.51 3.60
N VAL A 266 1.89 -31.59 3.69
CA VAL A 266 2.09 -32.47 2.57
C VAL A 266 1.66 -33.88 2.94
N GLN A 267 0.85 -34.51 2.09
CA GLN A 267 0.50 -35.91 2.28
C GLN A 267 1.72 -36.80 2.09
N GLU A 268 1.92 -37.77 2.99
CA GLU A 268 3.15 -38.56 3.09
C GLU A 268 3.58 -39.19 1.76
N SER A 269 2.61 -39.69 0.96
CA SER A 269 2.89 -40.35 -0.32
C SER A 269 3.56 -39.47 -1.37
N VAL A 270 3.43 -38.13 -1.28
CA VAL A 270 3.99 -37.17 -2.25
C VAL A 270 5.08 -36.28 -1.63
N LYS A 271 5.40 -36.43 -0.37
CA LYS A 271 6.34 -35.60 0.37
C LYS A 271 7.76 -35.64 -0.23
N GLU A 272 8.35 -36.82 -0.33
CA GLU A 272 9.72 -36.95 -0.87
C GLU A 272 9.86 -36.53 -2.35
N PRO A 273 8.92 -36.88 -3.25
CA PRO A 273 8.90 -36.33 -4.61
C PRO A 273 8.81 -34.81 -4.64
N LEU A 274 7.96 -34.20 -3.78
CA LEU A 274 7.78 -32.76 -3.72
C LEU A 274 9.06 -32.04 -3.26
N LEU A 275 9.71 -32.53 -2.22
CA LEU A 275 10.95 -31.93 -1.70
C LEU A 275 12.06 -31.92 -2.77
N ARG A 276 12.26 -33.03 -3.48
CA ARG A 276 13.23 -33.12 -4.58
C ARG A 276 12.91 -32.12 -5.72
N GLU A 277 11.64 -31.95 -6.07
CA GLU A 277 11.26 -31.01 -7.12
C GLU A 277 11.36 -29.54 -6.65
N ILE A 278 11.08 -29.24 -5.37
CA ILE A 278 11.31 -27.90 -4.80
C ILE A 278 12.80 -27.56 -4.86
N GLU A 279 13.68 -28.47 -4.43
CA GLU A 279 15.12 -28.29 -4.47
C GLU A 279 15.61 -28.02 -5.91
N ARG A 280 15.14 -28.79 -6.89
CA ARG A 280 15.43 -28.54 -8.31
C ARG A 280 14.95 -27.18 -8.79
N CYS A 281 13.78 -26.74 -8.35
CA CYS A 281 13.25 -25.42 -8.71
C CYS A 281 14.10 -24.30 -8.12
N ILE A 282 14.53 -24.42 -6.86
CA ILE A 282 15.42 -23.46 -6.20
C ILE A 282 16.75 -23.38 -6.97
N TYR A 283 17.36 -24.53 -7.26
CA TYR A 283 18.60 -24.57 -8.02
C TYR A 283 18.49 -23.93 -9.42
N ARG A 284 17.37 -24.16 -10.12
CA ARG A 284 17.12 -23.54 -11.43
C ARG A 284 16.92 -22.06 -11.37
N GLN A 285 16.35 -21.52 -10.29
CA GLN A 285 16.04 -20.10 -10.13
C GLN A 285 17.25 -19.31 -9.65
N PHE A 286 18.07 -19.89 -8.76
CA PHE A 286 19.11 -19.18 -8.02
C PHE A 286 20.51 -19.77 -8.23
N GLY A 287 20.64 -20.85 -9.02
CA GLY A 287 21.94 -21.53 -9.25
C GLY A 287 22.46 -22.26 -8.01
N ALA A 288 23.76 -22.66 -8.10
CA ALA A 288 24.43 -23.34 -6.99
C ALA A 288 24.84 -22.40 -5.85
N ASP A 289 24.98 -21.13 -6.14
CA ASP A 289 25.36 -20.08 -5.17
C ASP A 289 24.44 -18.87 -5.33
N PRO A 290 23.32 -18.82 -4.56
CA PRO A 290 22.36 -17.73 -4.65
C PRO A 290 22.91 -16.33 -4.35
N LEU A 291 24.08 -16.23 -3.69
CA LEU A 291 24.71 -14.96 -3.39
C LEU A 291 25.48 -14.35 -4.57
N LYS A 292 25.66 -15.12 -5.65
CA LYS A 292 26.39 -14.70 -6.86
C LYS A 292 25.48 -14.39 -8.05
N ASN A 293 24.18 -14.59 -7.91
CA ASN A 293 23.22 -14.41 -8.98
C ASN A 293 22.26 -13.25 -8.73
#